data_fc6f7009b15e0e2feac217a9220defb9
#
_entry.id   fc6f7009b15e0e2feac217a9220defb9
#
_cell.length_a   1.000
_cell.length_b   1.000
_cell.length_c   1.000
_cell.angle_alpha   90.00
_cell.angle_beta   90.00
_cell.angle_gamma   90.00
#
_symmetry.space_group_name_H-M   'P 1'
#
loop_
_entity.id
_entity.type
_entity.pdbx_description
1 polymer ?
#
loop_
_entity_poly.entity_id
_entity_poly.type
_entity_poly.pdbx_seq_one_letter_code
_entity_poly.pdbx_strand_id
1 'polypeptide(L)' 'MKWHKISDDDFPQEFKRVLVAYWNMDCQYNEEATMLCYRRGDKWIYGANDYDCCFVDVADRWAYIELPED' A
#
# COMPACT_ATOMS: atom_id res chain seq x y z
N MET A 1 -10.35 -9.25 -1.99
CA MET A 1 -9.49 -8.13 -2.41
C MET A 1 -8.27 -8.70 -3.12
N LYS A 2 -7.95 -8.17 -4.27
CA LYS A 2 -6.81 -8.66 -5.05
C LYS A 2 -5.54 -7.89 -4.70
N TRP A 3 -4.51 -8.61 -4.27
CA TRP A 3 -3.21 -8.02 -3.92
C TRP A 3 -2.26 -8.08 -5.11
N HIS A 4 -1.57 -6.98 -5.37
CA HIS A 4 -0.58 -6.83 -6.44
C HIS A 4 0.82 -6.80 -5.85
N LYS A 5 1.78 -7.36 -6.58
CA LYS A 5 3.19 -7.39 -6.14
C LYS A 5 3.94 -6.19 -6.67
N ILE A 6 4.55 -5.44 -5.77
CA ILE A 6 5.38 -4.29 -6.15
C ILE A 6 6.62 -4.77 -6.94
N SER A 7 7.13 -5.96 -6.64
CA SER A 7 8.27 -6.54 -7.34
C SER A 7 8.02 -6.81 -8.83
N ASP A 8 6.75 -6.83 -9.25
CA ASP A 8 6.38 -7.00 -10.66
C ASP A 8 6.27 -5.66 -11.40
N ASP A 9 6.71 -4.55 -10.79
CA ASP A 9 6.52 -3.19 -11.28
C ASP A 9 5.05 -2.84 -11.53
N ASP A 10 4.17 -3.46 -10.74
CA ASP A 10 2.72 -3.28 -10.82
C ASP A 10 2.29 -2.27 -9.76
N PHE A 11 1.94 -1.07 -10.19
CA PHE A 11 1.60 0.04 -9.30
C PHE A 11 0.17 0.53 -9.54
N PRO A 12 -0.49 1.09 -8.51
CA PRO A 12 -1.84 1.61 -8.68
C PRO A 12 -1.85 2.92 -9.47
N GLN A 13 -3.04 3.33 -9.89
CA GLN A 13 -3.25 4.65 -10.45
C GLN A 13 -2.78 5.71 -9.46
N GLU A 14 -2.03 6.71 -9.94
CA GLU A 14 -1.54 7.81 -9.09
C GLU A 14 -2.67 8.53 -8.37
N PHE A 15 -2.40 8.93 -7.15
CA PHE A 15 -3.31 9.65 -6.26
C PHE A 15 -4.55 8.88 -5.82
N LYS A 16 -4.71 7.63 -6.27
CA LYS A 16 -5.79 6.78 -5.78
C LYS A 16 -5.33 6.10 -4.49
N ARG A 17 -6.10 6.26 -3.43
CA ARG A 17 -5.78 5.65 -2.14
C ARG A 17 -5.95 4.15 -2.21
N VAL A 18 -4.94 3.43 -1.73
CA VAL A 18 -4.89 1.96 -1.75
C VAL A 18 -4.34 1.47 -0.42
N LEU A 19 -4.50 0.19 -0.14
CA LEU A 19 -3.84 -0.45 0.99
C LEU A 19 -2.47 -0.93 0.54
N VAL A 20 -1.46 -0.68 1.38
CA VAL A 20 -0.09 -1.12 1.15
C VAL A 20 0.36 -1.96 2.33
N ALA A 21 0.94 -3.11 2.06
CA ALA A 21 1.37 -4.05 3.09
C ALA A 21 2.84 -4.44 2.90
N TYR A 22 3.49 -4.79 4.00
CA TYR A 22 4.84 -5.32 3.95
C TYR A 22 4.93 -6.60 4.79
N TRP A 23 5.90 -7.45 4.44
CA TRP A 23 6.18 -8.68 5.17
C TRP A 23 6.92 -8.32 6.45
N ASN A 24 6.28 -8.52 7.59
CA ASN A 24 6.86 -8.10 8.85
C ASN A 24 7.94 -9.08 9.37
N MET A 25 8.58 -8.71 10.46
CA MET A 25 9.66 -9.50 11.03
C MET A 25 9.21 -10.85 11.60
N ASP A 26 7.92 -11.00 11.85
CA ASP A 26 7.33 -12.28 12.30
C ASP A 26 6.98 -13.19 11.11
N CYS A 27 7.42 -12.84 9.92
CA CYS A 27 7.19 -13.59 8.68
C CYS A 27 5.70 -13.77 8.39
N GLN A 28 4.95 -12.68 8.45
CA GLN A 28 3.52 -12.68 8.13
C GLN A 28 3.04 -11.29 7.74
N TYR A 29 1.95 -11.25 6.96
CA TYR A 29 1.20 -10.02 6.77
C TYR A 29 0.19 -9.87 7.91
N ASN A 30 0.00 -8.66 8.40
CA ASN A 30 -1.01 -8.40 9.42
C ASN A 30 -1.52 -6.96 9.31
N GLU A 31 -2.54 -6.66 10.10
CA GLU A 31 -3.19 -5.34 10.06
C GLU A 31 -2.24 -4.21 10.45
N GLU A 32 -1.31 -4.46 11.36
CA GLU A 32 -0.34 -3.46 11.82
C GLU A 32 0.68 -3.11 10.73
N ALA A 33 0.89 -4.03 9.80
CA ALA A 33 1.81 -3.85 8.68
C ALA A 33 1.09 -3.44 7.39
N THR A 34 -0.13 -2.91 7.51
CA THR A 34 -0.96 -2.49 6.38
C THR A 34 -1.39 -1.04 6.60
N MET A 35 -1.15 -0.20 5.62
CA MET A 35 -1.42 1.23 5.72
C MET A 35 -2.13 1.75 4.49
N LEU A 36 -2.94 2.80 4.71
CA LEU A 36 -3.59 3.52 3.62
C LEU A 36 -2.58 4.49 3.00
N CYS A 37 -2.29 4.30 1.72
CA CYS A 37 -1.32 5.14 0.99
C CYS A 37 -1.83 5.44 -0.41
N TYR A 38 -1.18 6.38 -1.07
CA TYR A 38 -1.34 6.56 -2.51
C TYR A 38 0.03 6.71 -3.16
N ARG A 39 0.08 6.48 -4.47
CA ARG A 39 1.32 6.58 -5.25
C ARG A 39 1.45 7.96 -5.87
N ARG A 40 2.62 8.57 -5.68
CA ARG A 40 2.95 9.85 -6.30
C ARG A 40 4.36 9.74 -6.90
N GLY A 41 4.43 9.63 -8.22
CA GLY A 41 5.69 9.36 -8.90
C GLY A 41 6.27 8.02 -8.44
N ASP A 42 7.43 8.03 -7.84
CA ASP A 42 8.12 6.85 -7.32
C ASP A 42 8.00 6.69 -5.81
N LYS A 43 7.09 7.43 -5.17
CA LYS A 43 6.95 7.45 -3.71
C LYS A 43 5.56 6.99 -3.27
N TRP A 44 5.52 6.38 -2.08
CA TRP A 44 4.27 6.12 -1.37
C TRP A 44 4.04 7.24 -0.37
N ILE A 45 2.82 7.78 -0.34
CA ILE A 45 2.43 8.88 0.53
C ILE A 45 1.32 8.38 1.45
N TYR A 46 1.36 8.72 2.73
CA TYR A 46 0.28 8.38 3.66
C TYR A 46 -1.02 9.05 3.24
N GLY A 47 -2.06 8.24 3.07
CA GLY A 47 -3.35 8.74 2.61
C GLY A 47 -4.09 9.61 3.63
N ALA A 48 -3.72 9.53 4.90
CA ALA A 48 -4.39 10.27 5.96
C ALA A 48 -3.83 11.68 6.17
N ASN A 49 -2.53 11.88 5.94
CA ASN A 49 -1.87 13.15 6.31
C ASN A 49 -0.93 13.68 5.24
N ASP A 50 -0.82 13.01 4.11
CA ASP A 50 0.02 13.41 2.97
C ASP A 50 1.53 13.50 3.27
N TYR A 51 1.99 12.78 4.30
CA TYR A 51 3.43 12.63 4.55
C TYR A 51 4.00 11.45 3.78
N ASP A 52 5.28 11.52 3.43
CA ASP A 52 5.97 10.42 2.78
C ASP A 52 5.89 9.16 3.67
N CYS A 53 5.62 8.03 3.05
CA CYS A 53 5.54 6.76 3.76
C CYS A 53 6.94 6.24 4.06
N CYS A 54 7.25 6.07 5.35
CA CYS A 54 8.58 5.69 5.78
C CYS A 54 8.92 4.22 5.51
N PHE A 55 7.95 3.39 5.15
CA PHE A 55 8.21 1.98 4.85
C PHE A 55 8.18 1.67 3.36
N VAL A 56 8.36 2.66 2.51
CA VAL A 56 8.32 2.47 1.06
C VAL A 56 9.30 1.40 0.58
N ASP A 57 10.47 1.32 1.21
CA ASP A 57 11.50 0.35 0.83
C ASP A 57 11.19 -1.09 1.25
N VAL A 58 10.23 -1.28 2.16
CA VAL A 58 9.85 -2.62 2.64
C VAL A 58 8.45 -3.01 2.18
N ALA A 59 7.71 -2.10 1.56
CA ALA A 59 6.39 -2.40 1.01
C ALA A 59 6.53 -3.42 -0.13
N ASP A 60 5.72 -4.47 -0.12
CA ASP A 60 5.82 -5.51 -1.15
C ASP A 60 4.49 -5.85 -1.81
N ARG A 61 3.36 -5.43 -1.26
CA ARG A 61 2.03 -5.70 -1.81
C ARG A 61 1.16 -4.47 -1.70
N TRP A 62 0.25 -4.31 -2.64
CA TRP A 62 -0.79 -3.29 -2.54
C TRP A 62 -2.11 -3.82 -3.12
N ALA A 63 -3.22 -3.22 -2.72
CA ALA A 63 -4.54 -3.60 -3.22
C ALA A 63 -5.46 -2.39 -3.27
N TYR A 64 -6.34 -2.36 -4.29
CA TYR A 64 -7.40 -1.37 -4.32
C TYR A 64 -8.40 -1.63 -3.19
N ILE A 65 -8.90 -0.56 -2.59
CA ILE A 65 -9.87 -0.65 -1.51
C ILE A 65 -11.23 -1.01 -2.09
N GLU A 66 -11.83 -2.05 -1.53
CA GLU A 66 -13.19 -2.44 -1.87
C GLU A 66 -14.13 -1.83 -0.84
N LEU A 67 -14.92 -0.85 -1.27
CA LEU A 67 -15.87 -0.19 -0.39
C LEU A 67 -17.17 -0.99 -0.33
N PRO A 68 -17.86 -0.95 0.83
CA PRO A 68 -19.14 -1.65 0.93
C PRO A 68 -20.17 -1.03 -0.01
N GLU A 69 -21.01 -1.86 -0.58
CA GLU A 69 -22.18 -1.43 -1.34
C GLU A 69 -23.39 -1.43 -0.42
N ASP A 70 -24.30 -0.50 -0.64
CA ASP A 70 -25.53 -0.41 0.16
C ASP A 70 -26.46 -1.59 -0.07
#